data_91f7cdd4aeaea648b783c005cc074a4f
#
_entry.id   91f7cdd4aeaea648b783c005cc074a4f
#
_cell.length_a   1.000
_cell.length_b   1.000
_cell.length_c   1.000
_cell.angle_alpha   90.00
_cell.angle_beta   90.00
_cell.angle_gamma   90.00
#
_symmetry.space_group_name_H-M   'P 1'
#
loop_
_entity.id
_entity.type
_entity.pdbx_description
1 polymer ?
#
loop_
_entity_poly.entity_id
_entity_poly.type
_entity_poly.pdbx_seq_one_letter_code
_entity_poly.pdbx_strand_id
1 'polypeptide(L)'
;LNKPGKDGQELPRVSVLRGEKSFPVMLTTFTCIHKETKEKIKYDDYKKLSDEEKAQYNVYPKMQVFRVFNVAQTNLQEARPELWEQLERENGKRVENGEHFSFGPVDAMIKDNLWICPIKPTHQNEAYYSITKNEIVVPEKEQFRDGESFYGTLFHEMVHSTGAEGVLDRLQPTSFGSKEYAREELVAELGSALVAQRYGMTKHIKEDSCAYLKGWLDELKESPQFIKTTLLDVKRASSIVTQKVDKIAQELEQNVTEEQEDKRSAKERIFYASVAYLQTADDTKQLDELKDKGDYKGLLALAKEYYDGNGMDEQHTYA
;
A
#
# COMPACT_ATOMS: atom_id res chain seq x y z
N LEU A 1 -21.32 27.52 8.26
CA LEU A 1 -21.53 26.94 9.60
C LEU A 1 -22.42 27.81 10.48
N ASN A 2 -22.32 29.14 10.45
CA ASN A 2 -23.07 30.08 11.30
C ASN A 2 -24.27 30.74 10.59
N LYS A 3 -24.92 30.03 9.66
CA LYS A 3 -26.19 30.46 9.06
C LYS A 3 -27.36 29.97 9.94
N PRO A 4 -28.50 30.69 9.96
CA PRO A 4 -29.71 30.22 10.65
C PRO A 4 -30.11 28.82 10.16
N GLY A 5 -30.75 28.04 11.02
CA GLY A 5 -31.32 26.74 10.65
C GLY A 5 -32.42 26.89 9.59
N LYS A 6 -32.82 25.78 8.98
CA LYS A 6 -33.86 25.76 7.90
C LYS A 6 -35.19 26.36 8.33
N ASP A 7 -35.46 26.34 9.64
CA ASP A 7 -36.71 26.86 10.23
C ASP A 7 -36.56 28.24 10.89
N GLY A 8 -35.47 28.97 10.56
CA GLY A 8 -35.22 30.30 11.12
C GLY A 8 -34.78 30.30 12.59
N GLN A 9 -34.56 29.16 13.20
CA GLN A 9 -34.03 29.08 14.57
C GLN A 9 -32.58 29.51 14.62
N GLU A 10 -32.25 30.36 15.61
CA GLU A 10 -30.85 30.69 15.92
C GLU A 10 -30.17 29.45 16.52
N LEU A 11 -29.29 28.87 15.74
CA LEU A 11 -28.46 27.74 16.18
C LEU A 11 -27.22 28.25 16.94
N PRO A 12 -26.73 27.54 17.94
CA PRO A 12 -25.50 27.89 18.66
C PRO A 12 -24.35 28.17 17.69
N ARG A 13 -23.55 29.20 17.98
CA ARG A 13 -22.45 29.59 17.10
C ARG A 13 -21.34 28.56 17.16
N VAL A 14 -20.91 28.05 16.01
CA VAL A 14 -19.73 27.22 15.91
C VAL A 14 -18.49 28.06 16.08
N SER A 15 -17.63 27.70 17.02
CA SER A 15 -16.39 28.41 17.34
C SER A 15 -15.28 27.41 17.70
N VAL A 16 -14.05 27.86 17.55
CA VAL A 16 -12.87 27.12 18.02
C VAL A 16 -12.84 27.10 19.55
N LEU A 17 -12.51 25.98 20.14
CA LEU A 17 -12.38 25.82 21.57
C LEU A 17 -11.21 26.65 22.10
N ARG A 18 -11.36 27.13 23.34
CA ARG A 18 -10.36 28.01 23.96
C ARG A 18 -9.07 27.27 24.19
N GLY A 19 -7.96 27.84 23.72
CA GLY A 19 -6.61 27.26 23.90
C GLY A 19 -6.13 26.43 22.71
N GLU A 20 -6.98 26.15 21.73
CA GLU A 20 -6.62 25.39 20.54
C GLU A 20 -5.64 26.15 19.64
N LYS A 21 -4.71 25.41 19.04
CA LYS A 21 -3.68 25.95 18.14
C LYS A 21 -4.06 25.69 16.69
N SER A 22 -3.94 26.73 15.88
CA SER A 22 -4.19 26.64 14.43
C SER A 22 -3.02 25.98 13.70
N PHE A 23 -3.34 25.32 12.58
CA PHE A 23 -2.36 24.82 11.62
C PHE A 23 -2.18 25.82 10.48
N PRO A 24 -0.94 26.17 10.11
CA PRO A 24 -0.68 27.01 8.94
C PRO A 24 -0.85 26.17 7.67
N VAL A 25 -1.69 26.64 6.74
CA VAL A 25 -1.85 26.08 5.41
C VAL A 25 -1.40 27.10 4.39
N MET A 26 -0.46 26.73 3.55
CA MET A 26 0.02 27.57 2.46
C MET A 26 -0.81 27.30 1.19
N LEU A 27 -1.39 28.35 0.63
CA LEU A 27 -2.11 28.29 -0.63
C LEU A 27 -1.41 29.20 -1.64
N THR A 28 -1.01 28.63 -2.76
CA THR A 28 -0.54 29.43 -3.90
C THR A 28 -1.70 29.75 -4.80
N THR A 29 -2.04 31.02 -4.91
CA THR A 29 -3.01 31.54 -5.87
C THR A 29 -2.28 32.15 -7.06
N PHE A 30 -2.92 32.20 -8.22
CA PHE A 30 -2.32 32.74 -9.43
C PHE A 30 -3.16 33.90 -9.94
N THR A 31 -2.50 34.99 -10.31
CA THR A 31 -3.12 36.11 -10.99
C THR A 31 -2.68 36.08 -12.44
N CYS A 32 -3.62 35.85 -13.35
CA CYS A 32 -3.38 35.83 -14.79
C CYS A 32 -3.76 37.18 -15.39
N ILE A 33 -2.80 37.87 -16.02
CA ILE A 33 -2.98 39.20 -16.60
C ILE A 33 -2.61 39.15 -18.06
N HIS A 34 -3.53 39.54 -18.94
CA HIS A 34 -3.27 39.65 -20.37
C HIS A 34 -2.17 40.69 -20.62
N LYS A 35 -1.20 40.38 -21.47
CA LYS A 35 0.00 41.20 -21.70
C LYS A 35 -0.31 42.58 -22.26
N GLU A 36 -1.29 42.67 -23.17
CA GLU A 36 -1.68 43.87 -23.86
C GLU A 36 -2.84 44.60 -23.19
N THR A 37 -3.99 43.93 -23.02
CA THR A 37 -5.22 44.54 -22.48
C THR A 37 -5.19 44.81 -21.01
N LYS A 38 -4.26 44.18 -20.24
CA LYS A 38 -4.15 44.22 -18.78
C LYS A 38 -5.37 43.64 -18.06
N GLU A 39 -6.28 42.99 -18.78
CA GLU A 39 -7.40 42.30 -18.17
C GLU A 39 -6.94 41.11 -17.32
N LYS A 40 -7.68 40.88 -16.23
CA LYS A 40 -7.40 39.76 -15.32
C LYS A 40 -8.45 38.68 -15.50
N ILE A 41 -8.00 37.44 -15.62
CA ILE A 41 -8.87 36.28 -15.61
C ILE A 41 -8.56 35.38 -14.42
N LYS A 42 -9.56 34.55 -14.04
CA LYS A 42 -9.36 33.54 -13.02
C LYS A 42 -8.40 32.47 -13.52
N TYR A 43 -7.61 31.88 -12.64
CA TYR A 43 -6.66 30.83 -13.00
C TYR A 43 -7.36 29.60 -13.59
N ASP A 44 -8.57 29.28 -13.13
CA ASP A 44 -9.36 28.17 -13.68
C ASP A 44 -9.81 28.41 -15.12
N ASP A 45 -10.06 29.66 -15.49
CA ASP A 45 -10.36 30.02 -16.88
C ASP A 45 -9.09 30.04 -17.73
N TYR A 46 -7.99 30.53 -17.18
CA TYR A 46 -6.66 30.44 -17.83
C TYR A 46 -6.26 28.99 -18.16
N LYS A 47 -6.53 28.04 -17.25
CA LYS A 47 -6.19 26.61 -17.48
C LYS A 47 -6.91 26.02 -18.70
N LYS A 48 -8.08 26.55 -19.07
CA LYS A 48 -8.90 26.09 -20.20
C LYS A 48 -8.48 26.64 -21.55
N LEU A 49 -7.62 27.66 -21.57
CA LEU A 49 -7.13 28.30 -22.79
C LEU A 49 -6.21 27.36 -23.56
N SER A 50 -6.10 27.59 -24.90
CA SER A 50 -5.07 26.97 -25.73
C SER A 50 -3.67 27.48 -25.38
N ASP A 51 -2.62 26.80 -25.83
CA ASP A 51 -1.25 27.20 -25.53
C ASP A 51 -0.88 28.54 -26.19
N GLU A 52 -1.45 28.85 -27.38
CA GLU A 52 -1.31 30.13 -28.03
C GLU A 52 -1.98 31.26 -27.25
N GLU A 53 -3.17 31.00 -26.69
CA GLU A 53 -3.88 31.98 -25.84
C GLU A 53 -3.16 32.17 -24.51
N LYS A 54 -2.69 31.09 -23.87
CA LYS A 54 -1.90 31.15 -22.62
C LYS A 54 -0.64 32.00 -22.80
N ALA A 55 -0.01 31.93 -23.94
CA ALA A 55 1.18 32.75 -24.25
C ALA A 55 0.91 34.26 -24.21
N GLN A 56 -0.35 34.68 -24.28
CA GLN A 56 -0.73 36.10 -24.21
C GLN A 56 -0.87 36.61 -22.76
N TYR A 57 -0.77 35.74 -21.77
CA TYR A 57 -0.92 36.08 -20.35
C TYR A 57 0.41 36.00 -19.61
N ASN A 58 0.56 36.88 -18.60
CA ASN A 58 1.53 36.75 -17.54
C ASN A 58 0.83 36.13 -16.34
N VAL A 59 1.44 35.09 -15.76
CA VAL A 59 0.93 34.41 -14.58
C VAL A 59 1.83 34.70 -13.39
N TYR A 60 1.26 35.33 -12.36
CA TYR A 60 1.96 35.74 -11.16
C TYR A 60 1.51 34.88 -10.01
N PRO A 61 2.39 34.00 -9.45
CA PRO A 61 2.08 33.24 -8.25
C PRO A 61 2.06 34.18 -7.04
N LYS A 62 1.05 33.98 -6.18
CA LYS A 62 0.94 34.66 -4.89
C LYS A 62 0.71 33.63 -3.80
N MET A 63 1.69 33.49 -2.92
CA MET A 63 1.58 32.61 -1.76
C MET A 63 0.85 33.34 -0.64
N GLN A 64 -0.14 32.65 -0.05
CA GLN A 64 -0.87 33.13 1.11
C GLN A 64 -0.87 32.04 2.19
N VAL A 65 -0.71 32.45 3.43
CA VAL A 65 -0.77 31.56 4.58
C VAL A 65 -2.12 31.73 5.25
N PHE A 66 -2.88 30.66 5.34
CA PHE A 66 -4.14 30.60 6.07
C PHE A 66 -3.91 29.83 7.37
N ARG A 67 -4.68 30.18 8.38
CA ARG A 67 -4.70 29.45 9.64
C ARG A 67 -6.00 28.67 9.71
N VAL A 68 -5.88 27.34 9.78
CA VAL A 68 -7.01 26.43 9.84
C VAL A 68 -7.01 25.70 11.18
N PHE A 69 -8.16 25.13 11.53
CA PHE A 69 -8.36 24.32 12.71
C PHE A 69 -9.02 23.01 12.29
N ASN A 70 -8.66 21.92 12.93
CA ASN A 70 -9.41 20.69 12.80
C ASN A 70 -10.83 20.89 13.36
N VAL A 71 -11.84 20.27 12.76
CA VAL A 71 -13.22 20.36 13.27
C VAL A 71 -13.36 19.83 14.70
N ALA A 72 -12.52 18.86 15.11
CA ALA A 72 -12.47 18.37 16.48
C ALA A 72 -11.96 19.43 17.49
N GLN A 73 -11.32 20.49 17.03
CA GLN A 73 -10.93 21.64 17.84
C GLN A 73 -12.03 22.69 17.99
N THR A 74 -13.26 22.35 17.62
CA THR A 74 -14.43 23.23 17.66
C THR A 74 -15.54 22.62 18.48
N ASN A 75 -16.52 23.42 18.86
CA ASN A 75 -17.77 22.94 19.47
C ASN A 75 -18.78 22.45 18.43
N LEU A 76 -18.34 21.97 17.25
CA LEU A 76 -19.21 21.56 16.16
C LEU A 76 -20.11 20.40 16.57
N GLN A 77 -19.61 19.44 17.32
CA GLN A 77 -20.37 18.28 17.79
C GLN A 77 -21.61 18.69 18.59
N GLU A 78 -21.46 19.67 19.48
CA GLU A 78 -22.57 20.19 20.29
C GLU A 78 -23.47 21.12 19.50
N ALA A 79 -22.88 21.99 18.69
CA ALA A 79 -23.62 23.03 17.96
C ALA A 79 -24.34 22.51 16.70
N ARG A 80 -23.86 21.42 16.11
CA ARG A 80 -24.37 20.81 14.86
C ARG A 80 -24.17 19.30 14.90
N PRO A 81 -24.91 18.55 15.73
CA PRO A 81 -24.74 17.10 15.87
C PRO A 81 -24.91 16.35 14.53
N GLU A 82 -25.93 16.72 13.75
CA GLU A 82 -26.19 16.07 12.45
C GLU A 82 -25.02 16.25 11.45
N LEU A 83 -24.42 17.45 11.42
CA LEU A 83 -23.27 17.73 10.59
C LEU A 83 -22.03 17.01 11.09
N TRP A 84 -21.86 16.90 12.41
CA TRP A 84 -20.78 16.11 13.02
C TRP A 84 -20.91 14.65 12.63
N GLU A 85 -22.08 14.03 12.80
CA GLU A 85 -22.34 12.66 12.41
C GLU A 85 -22.12 12.41 10.90
N GLN A 86 -22.48 13.41 10.06
CA GLN A 86 -22.19 13.33 8.63
C GLN A 86 -20.70 13.32 8.38
N LEU A 87 -19.93 14.22 9.01
CA LEU A 87 -18.49 14.29 8.88
C LEU A 87 -17.80 13.02 9.42
N GLU A 88 -18.30 12.45 10.51
CA GLU A 88 -17.80 11.17 11.01
C GLU A 88 -18.08 10.01 10.04
N ARG A 89 -19.27 9.99 9.42
CA ARG A 89 -19.58 8.97 8.40
C ARG A 89 -18.72 9.10 7.15
N GLU A 90 -18.40 10.32 6.74
CA GLU A 90 -17.62 10.59 5.53
C GLU A 90 -16.12 10.46 5.75
N ASN A 91 -15.63 10.82 6.94
CA ASN A 91 -14.20 10.92 7.24
C ASN A 91 -13.75 10.09 8.46
N GLY A 92 -14.69 9.70 9.32
CA GLY A 92 -14.42 9.07 10.61
C GLY A 92 -14.38 7.55 10.59
N LYS A 93 -14.55 6.94 9.45
CA LYS A 93 -14.21 5.53 9.29
C LYS A 93 -12.69 5.41 9.21
N ARG A 94 -12.01 5.59 10.35
CA ARG A 94 -10.87 4.72 10.61
C ARG A 94 -11.43 3.33 10.42
N VAL A 95 -10.96 2.68 9.39
CA VAL A 95 -11.29 1.28 9.19
C VAL A 95 -10.73 0.58 10.43
N GLU A 96 -11.59 0.20 11.38
CA GLU A 96 -11.28 -0.78 12.43
C GLU A 96 -10.87 -2.12 11.80
N ASN A 97 -10.79 -2.18 10.50
CA ASN A 97 -10.41 -3.28 9.63
C ASN A 97 -8.91 -3.33 9.34
N GLY A 98 -8.05 -2.69 10.11
CA GLY A 98 -6.62 -2.98 10.11
C GLY A 98 -6.32 -4.47 10.26
N GLU A 99 -7.15 -5.21 10.99
CA GLU A 99 -7.05 -6.66 11.17
C GLU A 99 -7.49 -7.48 9.93
N HIS A 100 -8.35 -6.97 9.06
CA HIS A 100 -8.84 -7.71 7.89
C HIS A 100 -7.96 -7.54 6.64
N PHE A 101 -7.00 -6.63 6.66
CA PHE A 101 -6.13 -6.40 5.53
C PHE A 101 -4.66 -6.40 5.94
N SER A 102 -4.19 -7.52 6.47
CA SER A 102 -2.78 -7.79 6.71
C SER A 102 -2.23 -8.59 5.52
N PHE A 103 -1.24 -8.03 4.85
CA PHE A 103 -0.48 -8.76 3.85
C PHE A 103 0.89 -9.11 4.42
N GLY A 104 0.93 -10.24 5.14
CA GLY A 104 2.06 -10.70 5.94
C GLY A 104 3.44 -10.56 5.28
N PRO A 105 3.64 -10.94 4.01
CA PRO A 105 4.94 -10.80 3.36
C PRO A 105 5.43 -9.35 3.27
N VAL A 106 4.54 -8.38 3.02
CA VAL A 106 4.91 -6.96 2.94
C VAL A 106 5.05 -6.36 4.33
N ASP A 107 4.21 -6.76 5.28
CA ASP A 107 4.33 -6.31 6.67
C ASP A 107 5.67 -6.78 7.29
N ALA A 108 6.08 -8.04 7.03
CA ALA A 108 7.40 -8.55 7.41
C ALA A 108 8.53 -7.79 6.69
N MET A 109 8.35 -7.49 5.41
CA MET A 109 9.33 -6.72 4.63
C MET A 109 9.59 -5.33 5.24
N ILE A 110 8.54 -4.64 5.69
CA ILE A 110 8.66 -3.34 6.37
C ILE A 110 9.34 -3.51 7.72
N LYS A 111 8.84 -4.44 8.54
CA LYS A 111 9.31 -4.68 9.91
C LYS A 111 10.80 -5.03 9.97
N ASP A 112 11.22 -5.93 9.10
CA ASP A 112 12.58 -6.52 9.11
C ASP A 112 13.51 -5.85 8.08
N ASN A 113 13.06 -4.76 7.46
CA ASN A 113 13.80 -3.97 6.46
C ASN A 113 14.37 -4.84 5.33
N LEU A 114 13.54 -5.69 4.74
CA LEU A 114 13.94 -6.68 3.73
C LEU A 114 13.84 -6.17 2.29
N TRP A 115 13.36 -4.96 2.06
CA TRP A 115 13.32 -4.34 0.72
C TRP A 115 14.71 -3.84 0.30
N ILE A 116 14.85 -3.45 -0.97
CA ILE A 116 16.12 -2.94 -1.55
C ILE A 116 16.57 -1.61 -0.97
N CYS A 117 15.67 -0.89 -0.32
CA CYS A 117 15.92 0.34 0.42
C CYS A 117 15.00 0.41 1.65
N PRO A 118 15.30 1.21 2.68
CA PRO A 118 14.44 1.35 3.84
C PRO A 118 13.04 1.83 3.48
N ILE A 119 12.01 1.18 4.04
CA ILE A 119 10.62 1.63 4.01
C ILE A 119 10.28 2.22 5.38
N LYS A 120 9.86 3.47 5.40
CA LYS A 120 9.59 4.23 6.63
C LYS A 120 8.13 4.68 6.70
N PRO A 121 7.24 3.91 7.31
CA PRO A 121 5.92 4.39 7.68
C PRO A 121 6.08 5.56 8.66
N THR A 122 5.45 6.69 8.36
CA THR A 122 5.56 7.93 9.15
C THR A 122 4.23 8.66 9.14
N HIS A 123 3.87 9.27 10.26
CA HIS A 123 2.63 10.03 10.35
C HIS A 123 2.70 11.30 9.50
N GLN A 124 2.24 11.20 8.24
CA GLN A 124 2.24 12.28 7.23
C GLN A 124 1.20 12.00 6.15
N ASN A 125 1.02 12.91 5.18
CA ASN A 125 0.01 12.78 4.15
C ASN A 125 0.55 12.41 2.76
N GLU A 126 1.87 12.35 2.59
CA GLU A 126 2.52 12.13 1.29
C GLU A 126 3.29 10.82 1.31
N ALA A 127 3.25 10.07 0.21
CA ALA A 127 4.14 8.96 -0.03
C ALA A 127 5.11 9.34 -1.15
N TYR A 128 6.37 8.94 -0.99
CA TYR A 128 7.40 9.18 -2.01
C TYR A 128 8.60 8.25 -1.84
N TYR A 129 9.24 7.95 -2.95
CA TYR A 129 10.59 7.43 -2.96
C TYR A 129 11.61 8.57 -3.10
N SER A 130 12.54 8.67 -2.18
CA SER A 130 13.63 9.67 -2.22
C SER A 130 14.86 9.09 -2.92
N ILE A 131 15.16 9.57 -4.13
CA ILE A 131 16.37 9.17 -4.87
C ILE A 131 17.63 9.51 -4.06
N THR A 132 17.67 10.73 -3.48
CA THR A 132 18.85 11.23 -2.77
C THR A 132 19.17 10.43 -1.51
N LYS A 133 18.13 10.01 -0.75
CA LYS A 133 18.29 9.25 0.49
C LYS A 133 18.19 7.75 0.27
N ASN A 134 17.78 7.33 -0.92
CA ASN A 134 17.46 5.95 -1.24
C ASN A 134 16.55 5.30 -0.20
N GLU A 135 15.40 5.94 0.05
CA GLU A 135 14.41 5.46 1.03
C GLU A 135 12.99 5.70 0.53
N ILE A 136 12.07 4.85 0.93
CA ILE A 136 10.63 5.04 0.75
C ILE A 136 10.06 5.60 2.05
N VAL A 137 9.30 6.69 1.93
CA VAL A 137 8.48 7.23 3.02
C VAL A 137 7.03 7.09 2.62
N VAL A 138 6.22 6.52 3.50
CA VAL A 138 4.79 6.27 3.26
C VAL A 138 4.01 6.63 4.53
N PRO A 139 2.78 7.16 4.44
CA PRO A 139 1.94 7.35 5.61
C PRO A 139 1.73 6.04 6.37
N GLU A 140 1.54 6.13 7.69
CA GLU A 140 1.20 4.97 8.50
C GLU A 140 -0.07 4.28 7.98
N LYS A 141 -0.13 2.95 8.10
CA LYS A 141 -1.22 2.14 7.55
C LYS A 141 -2.60 2.58 8.06
N GLU A 142 -2.64 3.02 9.31
CA GLU A 142 -3.84 3.52 9.99
C GLU A 142 -4.38 4.86 9.44
N GLN A 143 -3.57 5.57 8.64
CA GLN A 143 -3.99 6.80 7.98
C GLN A 143 -4.72 6.54 6.65
N PHE A 144 -4.66 5.31 6.15
CA PHE A 144 -5.33 4.94 4.92
C PHE A 144 -6.78 4.51 5.18
N ARG A 145 -7.60 4.68 4.16
CA ARG A 145 -9.01 4.31 4.19
C ARG A 145 -9.21 2.80 4.32
N ASP A 146 -8.33 2.04 3.72
CA ASP A 146 -8.31 0.58 3.72
C ASP A 146 -6.89 0.06 3.45
N GLY A 147 -6.66 -1.22 3.74
CA GLY A 147 -5.35 -1.84 3.54
C GLY A 147 -4.93 -1.91 2.08
N GLU A 148 -5.85 -2.09 1.14
CA GLU A 148 -5.54 -2.10 -0.29
C GLU A 148 -4.96 -0.76 -0.74
N SER A 149 -5.49 0.36 -0.22
CA SER A 149 -4.99 1.70 -0.50
C SER A 149 -3.57 1.90 0.05
N PHE A 150 -3.27 1.37 1.26
CA PHE A 150 -1.92 1.38 1.82
C PHE A 150 -0.95 0.60 0.95
N TYR A 151 -1.24 -0.68 0.68
CA TYR A 151 -0.33 -1.52 -0.11
C TYR A 151 -0.22 -1.04 -1.55
N GLY A 152 -1.30 -0.58 -2.17
CA GLY A 152 -1.28 -0.01 -3.51
C GLY A 152 -0.39 1.23 -3.62
N THR A 153 -0.41 2.10 -2.61
CA THR A 153 0.48 3.27 -2.51
C THR A 153 1.93 2.82 -2.28
N LEU A 154 2.15 1.87 -1.37
CA LEU A 154 3.49 1.35 -1.11
C LEU A 154 4.08 0.68 -2.34
N PHE A 155 3.32 -0.14 -3.08
CA PHE A 155 3.79 -0.75 -4.33
C PHE A 155 4.19 0.28 -5.38
N HIS A 156 3.50 1.43 -5.43
CA HIS A 156 3.87 2.53 -6.32
C HIS A 156 5.27 3.05 -5.99
N GLU A 157 5.54 3.34 -4.73
CA GLU A 157 6.86 3.81 -4.28
C GLU A 157 7.95 2.71 -4.41
N MET A 158 7.57 1.45 -4.20
CA MET A 158 8.47 0.32 -4.42
C MET A 158 8.86 0.19 -5.89
N VAL A 159 7.93 0.40 -6.82
CA VAL A 159 8.24 0.41 -8.27
C VAL A 159 9.18 1.55 -8.60
N HIS A 160 8.98 2.75 -8.07
CA HIS A 160 9.95 3.86 -8.22
C HIS A 160 11.33 3.47 -7.72
N SER A 161 11.43 2.88 -6.53
CA SER A 161 12.73 2.50 -5.95
C SER A 161 13.48 1.45 -6.78
N THR A 162 12.78 0.62 -7.58
CA THR A 162 13.45 -0.28 -8.53
C THR A 162 14.20 0.45 -9.64
N GLY A 163 13.90 1.72 -9.87
CA GLY A 163 14.58 2.56 -10.84
C GLY A 163 15.91 3.15 -10.37
N ALA A 164 16.29 2.88 -9.11
CA ALA A 164 17.52 3.37 -8.52
C ALA A 164 18.77 2.91 -9.28
N GLU A 165 19.87 3.65 -9.04
CA GLU A 165 21.20 3.29 -9.55
C GLU A 165 21.61 1.91 -9.02
N GLY A 166 22.14 1.08 -9.92
CA GLY A 166 22.54 -0.29 -9.60
C GLY A 166 21.40 -1.31 -9.50
N VAL A 167 20.15 -0.90 -9.69
CA VAL A 167 18.98 -1.81 -9.78
C VAL A 167 18.49 -1.90 -11.22
N LEU A 168 17.79 -0.90 -11.72
CA LEU A 168 17.37 -0.80 -13.13
C LEU A 168 17.90 0.46 -13.82
N ASP A 169 18.60 1.32 -13.11
CA ASP A 169 19.25 2.55 -13.60
C ASP A 169 18.29 3.45 -14.42
N ARG A 170 17.01 3.47 -14.03
CA ARG A 170 15.94 4.13 -14.78
C ARG A 170 15.71 5.57 -14.35
N LEU A 171 15.92 5.84 -13.06
CA LEU A 171 15.68 7.15 -12.47
C LEU A 171 16.83 8.10 -12.75
N GLN A 172 16.47 9.27 -13.23
CA GLN A 172 17.37 10.42 -13.38
C GLN A 172 16.74 11.61 -12.67
N PRO A 173 17.54 12.54 -12.13
CA PRO A 173 17.02 13.80 -11.62
C PRO A 173 16.26 14.53 -12.71
N THR A 174 14.95 14.63 -12.58
CA THR A 174 14.06 15.24 -13.55
C THR A 174 13.23 16.34 -12.90
N SER A 175 12.80 17.31 -13.68
CA SER A 175 11.88 18.33 -13.20
C SER A 175 10.45 17.77 -13.14
N PHE A 176 9.72 18.13 -12.11
CA PHE A 176 8.30 17.81 -12.00
C PHE A 176 7.55 18.25 -13.27
N GLY A 177 6.79 17.33 -13.87
CA GLY A 177 6.01 17.59 -15.08
C GLY A 177 6.80 17.46 -16.40
N SER A 178 8.08 17.06 -16.36
CA SER A 178 8.81 16.72 -17.59
C SER A 178 8.28 15.43 -18.23
N LYS A 179 8.67 15.16 -19.49
CA LYS A 179 8.31 13.93 -20.19
C LYS A 179 8.90 12.69 -19.50
N GLU A 180 10.11 12.80 -19.00
CA GLU A 180 10.81 11.75 -18.26
C GLU A 180 10.10 11.45 -16.95
N TYR A 181 9.68 12.50 -16.22
CA TYR A 181 8.88 12.37 -15.01
C TYR A 181 7.54 11.67 -15.31
N ALA A 182 6.80 12.14 -16.32
CA ALA A 182 5.53 11.54 -16.71
C ALA A 182 5.68 10.07 -17.13
N ARG A 183 6.79 9.71 -17.81
CA ARG A 183 7.09 8.32 -18.17
C ARG A 183 7.33 7.45 -16.93
N GLU A 184 8.06 7.95 -15.97
CA GLU A 184 8.35 7.22 -14.72
C GLU A 184 7.08 7.00 -13.89
N GLU A 185 6.21 8.01 -13.80
CA GLU A 185 4.89 7.87 -13.17
C GLU A 185 4.05 6.78 -13.86
N LEU A 186 4.10 6.69 -15.19
CA LEU A 186 3.40 5.64 -15.95
C LEU A 186 3.95 4.25 -15.60
N VAL A 187 5.28 4.11 -15.46
CA VAL A 187 5.91 2.86 -15.03
C VAL A 187 5.45 2.49 -13.61
N ALA A 188 5.43 3.44 -12.69
CA ALA A 188 5.02 3.23 -11.31
C ALA A 188 3.54 2.86 -11.19
N GLU A 189 2.66 3.55 -11.91
CA GLU A 189 1.22 3.27 -11.90
C GLU A 189 0.90 1.88 -12.47
N LEU A 190 1.42 1.57 -13.65
CA LEU A 190 1.17 0.27 -14.29
C LEU A 190 1.88 -0.87 -13.53
N GLY A 191 3.11 -0.65 -13.06
CA GLY A 191 3.87 -1.62 -12.32
C GLY A 191 3.20 -2.00 -11.00
N SER A 192 2.77 -1.01 -10.23
CA SER A 192 2.05 -1.24 -8.97
C SER A 192 0.68 -1.87 -9.17
N ALA A 193 -0.03 -1.54 -10.27
CA ALA A 193 -1.29 -2.19 -10.60
C ALA A 193 -1.10 -3.69 -10.90
N LEU A 194 -0.05 -4.07 -11.63
CA LEU A 194 0.28 -5.48 -11.88
C LEU A 194 0.65 -6.22 -10.59
N VAL A 195 1.41 -5.59 -9.70
CA VAL A 195 1.75 -6.17 -8.40
C VAL A 195 0.49 -6.37 -7.56
N ALA A 196 -0.34 -5.34 -7.42
CA ALA A 196 -1.59 -5.42 -6.67
C ALA A 196 -2.52 -6.53 -7.19
N GLN A 197 -2.70 -6.58 -8.52
CA GLN A 197 -3.53 -7.61 -9.18
C GLN A 197 -3.02 -9.04 -8.90
N ARG A 198 -1.70 -9.25 -8.91
CA ARG A 198 -1.11 -10.56 -8.61
C ARG A 198 -1.54 -11.10 -7.24
N TYR A 199 -1.69 -10.22 -6.26
CA TYR A 199 -2.08 -10.55 -4.88
C TYR A 199 -3.57 -10.35 -4.60
N GLY A 200 -4.39 -10.21 -5.64
CA GLY A 200 -5.85 -10.07 -5.52
C GLY A 200 -6.32 -8.73 -4.96
N MET A 201 -5.44 -7.72 -4.97
CA MET A 201 -5.76 -6.38 -4.49
C MET A 201 -6.23 -5.49 -5.65
N THR A 202 -7.20 -4.62 -5.39
CA THR A 202 -7.65 -3.60 -6.34
C THR A 202 -6.86 -2.33 -6.13
N LYS A 203 -6.08 -1.90 -7.12
CA LYS A 203 -5.43 -0.60 -7.07
C LYS A 203 -6.34 0.47 -7.64
N HIS A 204 -6.66 1.48 -6.84
CA HIS A 204 -7.29 2.69 -7.32
C HIS A 204 -6.22 3.62 -7.93
N ILE A 205 -6.42 4.01 -9.18
CA ILE A 205 -5.56 5.00 -9.84
C ILE A 205 -5.83 6.35 -9.16
N LYS A 206 -4.76 7.03 -8.73
CA LYS A 206 -4.87 8.36 -8.13
C LYS A 206 -5.49 9.33 -9.13
N GLU A 207 -6.40 10.21 -8.68
CA GLU A 207 -7.00 11.24 -9.55
C GLU A 207 -5.93 12.13 -10.21
N ASP A 208 -4.85 12.40 -9.51
CA ASP A 208 -3.71 13.16 -10.04
C ASP A 208 -3.03 12.47 -11.23
N SER A 209 -3.04 11.14 -11.28
CA SER A 209 -2.52 10.36 -12.42
C SER A 209 -3.33 10.61 -13.70
N CYS A 210 -4.59 11.01 -13.58
CA CYS A 210 -5.40 11.41 -14.73
C CYS A 210 -4.84 12.66 -15.46
N ALA A 211 -4.15 13.53 -14.73
CA ALA A 211 -3.51 14.71 -15.33
C ALA A 211 -2.38 14.33 -16.31
N TYR A 212 -1.72 13.20 -16.07
CA TYR A 212 -0.65 12.69 -16.91
C TYR A 212 -1.14 11.86 -18.11
N LEU A 213 -2.38 11.34 -18.06
CA LEU A 213 -2.95 10.49 -19.12
C LEU A 213 -2.93 11.18 -20.49
N LYS A 214 -3.17 12.47 -20.54
CA LYS A 214 -3.13 13.21 -21.80
C LYS A 214 -1.71 13.26 -22.37
N GLY A 215 -0.71 13.55 -21.55
CA GLY A 215 0.70 13.54 -21.95
C GLY A 215 1.13 12.17 -22.44
N TRP A 216 0.72 11.09 -21.75
CA TRP A 216 1.00 9.72 -22.19
C TRP A 216 0.35 9.38 -23.53
N LEU A 217 -0.92 9.80 -23.73
CA LEU A 217 -1.63 9.56 -25.00
C LEU A 217 -0.97 10.30 -26.17
N ASP A 218 -0.44 11.49 -25.94
CA ASP A 218 0.23 12.27 -26.98
C ASP A 218 1.59 11.65 -27.33
N GLU A 219 2.38 11.26 -26.35
CA GLU A 219 3.63 10.49 -26.57
C GLU A 219 3.38 9.15 -27.30
N LEU A 220 2.27 8.46 -26.98
CA LEU A 220 1.86 7.23 -27.65
C LEU A 220 1.56 7.43 -29.13
N LYS A 221 0.95 8.55 -29.50
CA LYS A 221 0.67 8.88 -30.90
C LYS A 221 1.93 9.24 -31.67
N GLU A 222 2.86 9.94 -31.01
CA GLU A 222 4.11 10.39 -31.63
C GLU A 222 5.13 9.25 -31.76
N SER A 223 5.17 8.31 -30.81
CA SER A 223 6.14 7.22 -30.81
C SER A 223 5.56 5.91 -30.29
N PRO A 224 5.12 4.99 -31.17
CA PRO A 224 4.71 3.64 -30.77
C PRO A 224 5.80 2.86 -30.01
N GLN A 225 7.07 3.20 -30.23
CA GLN A 225 8.20 2.60 -29.52
C GLN A 225 8.21 2.97 -28.02
N PHE A 226 7.65 4.12 -27.65
CA PHE A 226 7.48 4.56 -26.28
C PHE A 226 6.71 3.53 -25.42
N ILE A 227 5.58 3.00 -25.93
CA ILE A 227 4.83 1.94 -25.25
C ILE A 227 5.73 0.74 -24.99
N LYS A 228 6.44 0.26 -26.02
CA LYS A 228 7.23 -0.97 -25.91
C LYS A 228 8.31 -0.86 -24.84
N THR A 229 9.02 0.26 -24.80
CA THR A 229 10.07 0.51 -23.78
C THR A 229 9.47 0.67 -22.39
N THR A 230 8.38 1.42 -22.27
CA THR A 230 7.68 1.64 -20.99
C THR A 230 7.13 0.32 -20.42
N LEU A 231 6.46 -0.50 -21.23
CA LEU A 231 5.95 -1.81 -20.81
C LEU A 231 7.08 -2.79 -20.42
N LEU A 232 8.24 -2.68 -21.05
CA LEU A 232 9.41 -3.47 -20.65
C LEU A 232 9.88 -3.07 -19.25
N ASP A 233 9.93 -1.77 -18.95
CA ASP A 233 10.31 -1.27 -17.63
C ASP A 233 9.25 -1.61 -16.58
N VAL A 234 7.97 -1.50 -16.91
CA VAL A 234 6.86 -1.97 -16.08
C VAL A 234 7.04 -3.45 -15.69
N LYS A 235 7.31 -4.31 -16.69
CA LYS A 235 7.54 -5.73 -16.46
C LYS A 235 8.75 -5.99 -15.56
N ARG A 236 9.87 -5.32 -15.82
CA ARG A 236 11.09 -5.49 -15.01
C ARG A 236 10.88 -5.05 -13.56
N ALA A 237 10.30 -3.86 -13.37
CA ALA A 237 10.05 -3.31 -12.06
C ALA A 237 9.07 -4.15 -11.25
N SER A 238 7.91 -4.51 -11.83
CA SER A 238 6.92 -5.36 -11.15
C SER A 238 7.48 -6.75 -10.82
N SER A 239 8.36 -7.30 -11.68
CA SER A 239 9.01 -8.59 -11.42
C SER A 239 9.93 -8.54 -10.21
N ILE A 240 10.69 -7.47 -10.00
CA ILE A 240 11.55 -7.31 -8.82
C ILE A 240 10.70 -7.29 -7.55
N VAL A 241 9.60 -6.52 -7.55
CA VAL A 241 8.68 -6.44 -6.41
C VAL A 241 8.09 -7.80 -6.12
N THR A 242 7.49 -8.46 -7.12
CA THR A 242 6.81 -9.75 -6.93
C THR A 242 7.75 -10.85 -6.49
N GLN A 243 8.95 -10.96 -7.09
CA GLN A 243 9.93 -11.96 -6.69
C GLN A 243 10.36 -11.80 -5.23
N LYS A 244 10.53 -10.55 -4.77
CA LYS A 244 10.90 -10.31 -3.37
C LYS A 244 9.77 -10.64 -2.42
N VAL A 245 8.53 -10.25 -2.75
CA VAL A 245 7.34 -10.56 -1.95
C VAL A 245 7.10 -12.08 -1.91
N ASP A 246 7.17 -12.76 -3.05
CA ASP A 246 6.97 -14.21 -3.13
C ASP A 246 8.04 -14.98 -2.32
N LYS A 247 9.30 -14.51 -2.36
CA LYS A 247 10.37 -15.10 -1.56
C LYS A 247 10.09 -15.00 -0.06
N ILE A 248 9.68 -13.82 0.41
CA ILE A 248 9.33 -13.62 1.82
C ILE A 248 8.11 -14.46 2.20
N ALA A 249 7.12 -14.56 1.32
CA ALA A 249 5.95 -15.43 1.55
C ALA A 249 6.38 -16.89 1.79
N GLN A 250 7.26 -17.42 0.94
CA GLN A 250 7.80 -18.76 1.09
C GLN A 250 8.60 -18.94 2.40
N GLU A 251 9.45 -17.97 2.76
CA GLU A 251 10.19 -18.00 4.02
C GLU A 251 9.27 -18.00 5.25
N LEU A 252 8.18 -17.22 5.20
CA LEU A 252 7.18 -17.20 6.28
C LEU A 252 6.41 -18.54 6.38
N GLU A 253 6.05 -19.14 5.25
CA GLU A 253 5.40 -20.45 5.22
C GLU A 253 6.31 -21.55 5.79
N GLN A 254 7.59 -21.56 5.44
CA GLN A 254 8.57 -22.50 5.97
C GLN A 254 8.75 -22.33 7.49
N ASN A 255 8.89 -21.10 7.97
CA ASN A 255 9.03 -20.81 9.40
C ASN A 255 7.78 -21.26 10.19
N VAL A 256 6.56 -21.06 9.63
CA VAL A 256 5.32 -21.55 10.26
C VAL A 256 5.31 -23.07 10.35
N THR A 257 5.79 -23.75 9.32
CA THR A 257 5.87 -25.21 9.30
C THR A 257 6.89 -25.71 10.33
N GLU A 258 8.08 -25.11 10.38
CA GLU A 258 9.12 -25.44 11.37
C GLU A 258 8.67 -25.11 12.81
N GLU A 259 8.02 -23.97 13.05
CA GLU A 259 7.46 -23.63 14.38
C GLU A 259 6.31 -24.55 14.79
N GLN A 260 5.50 -25.03 13.87
CA GLN A 260 4.45 -26.01 14.15
C GLN A 260 5.05 -27.39 14.46
N GLU A 261 6.11 -27.78 13.75
CA GLU A 261 6.85 -29.01 14.05
C GLU A 261 7.56 -28.95 15.40
N ASP A 262 8.13 -27.81 15.76
CA ASP A 262 8.85 -27.66 17.04
C ASP A 262 7.89 -27.55 18.25
N LYS A 263 6.64 -27.11 18.06
CA LYS A 263 5.59 -27.06 19.10
C LYS A 263 4.94 -28.40 19.39
N ARG A 264 5.10 -29.40 18.52
CA ARG A 264 4.59 -30.74 18.77
C ARG A 264 5.37 -31.39 19.91
N SER A 265 4.67 -31.93 20.89
CA SER A 265 5.29 -32.73 21.94
C SER A 265 6.03 -33.92 21.32
N ALA A 266 7.04 -34.44 21.99
CA ALA A 266 7.73 -35.65 21.55
C ALA A 266 6.75 -36.81 21.22
N LYS A 267 5.62 -36.84 21.95
CA LYS A 267 4.54 -37.81 21.77
C LYS A 267 3.81 -37.61 20.45
N GLU A 268 3.49 -36.37 20.08
CA GLU A 268 2.85 -36.05 18.81
C GLU A 268 3.78 -36.30 17.62
N ARG A 269 5.05 -36.01 17.76
CA ARG A 269 6.05 -36.34 16.71
C ARG A 269 6.12 -37.85 16.45
N ILE A 270 6.14 -38.67 17.51
CA ILE A 270 6.10 -40.15 17.39
C ILE A 270 4.79 -40.60 16.72
N PHE A 271 3.66 -39.98 17.06
CA PHE A 271 2.38 -40.32 16.46
C PHE A 271 2.37 -40.05 14.97
N TYR A 272 2.76 -38.84 14.51
CA TYR A 272 2.76 -38.51 13.09
C TYR A 272 3.81 -39.30 12.29
N ALA A 273 4.97 -39.58 12.85
CA ALA A 273 5.94 -40.47 12.23
C ALA A 273 5.37 -41.89 12.05
N SER A 274 4.61 -42.37 13.04
CA SER A 274 3.95 -43.69 12.95
C SER A 274 2.87 -43.73 11.87
N VAL A 275 2.09 -42.64 11.70
CA VAL A 275 1.04 -42.55 10.66
C VAL A 275 1.62 -42.67 9.25
N ALA A 276 2.84 -42.13 9.01
CA ALA A 276 3.46 -42.15 7.69
C ALA A 276 3.75 -43.56 7.15
N TYR A 277 3.80 -44.56 8.03
CA TYR A 277 4.10 -45.95 7.66
C TYR A 277 2.87 -46.84 7.56
N LEU A 278 1.66 -46.36 7.83
CA LEU A 278 0.47 -47.15 7.81
C LEU A 278 -0.02 -47.41 6.39
N GLN A 279 -0.34 -48.67 6.07
CA GLN A 279 -0.76 -49.08 4.72
C GLN A 279 -2.22 -49.54 4.67
N THR A 280 -2.84 -49.84 5.82
CA THR A 280 -4.21 -50.38 5.86
C THR A 280 -5.12 -49.60 6.80
N ALA A 281 -6.44 -49.79 6.64
CA ALA A 281 -7.42 -49.19 7.54
C ALA A 281 -7.38 -49.79 8.97
N ASP A 282 -6.97 -51.07 9.08
CA ASP A 282 -6.85 -51.74 10.39
C ASP A 282 -5.66 -51.20 11.16
N ASP A 283 -4.56 -50.90 10.49
CA ASP A 283 -3.37 -50.26 11.09
C ASP A 283 -3.70 -48.89 11.63
N THR A 284 -4.49 -48.11 10.86
CA THR A 284 -4.94 -46.78 11.26
C THR A 284 -5.80 -46.87 12.53
N LYS A 285 -6.68 -47.84 12.62
CA LYS A 285 -7.52 -48.04 13.79
C LYS A 285 -6.72 -48.42 15.02
N GLN A 286 -5.72 -49.27 14.91
CA GLN A 286 -4.82 -49.65 15.99
C GLN A 286 -4.02 -48.45 16.48
N LEU A 287 -3.57 -47.58 15.56
CA LEU A 287 -2.87 -46.36 15.89
C LEU A 287 -3.73 -45.38 16.68
N ASP A 288 -4.97 -45.16 16.23
CA ASP A 288 -5.93 -44.29 16.91
C ASP A 288 -6.25 -44.79 18.32
N GLU A 289 -6.42 -46.10 18.51
CA GLU A 289 -6.63 -46.68 19.83
C GLU A 289 -5.46 -46.49 20.79
N LEU A 290 -4.21 -46.59 20.29
CA LEU A 290 -3.00 -46.36 21.10
C LEU A 290 -2.84 -44.87 21.45
N LYS A 291 -3.21 -43.99 20.51
CA LYS A 291 -3.22 -42.55 20.72
C LYS A 291 -4.22 -42.14 21.77
N ASP A 292 -5.45 -42.60 21.67
CA ASP A 292 -6.52 -42.27 22.60
C ASP A 292 -6.23 -42.77 24.05
N LYS A 293 -5.53 -43.90 24.15
CA LYS A 293 -5.04 -44.43 25.42
C LYS A 293 -3.79 -43.70 25.93
N GLY A 294 -3.18 -42.83 25.15
CA GLY A 294 -1.91 -42.17 25.47
C GLY A 294 -0.73 -43.15 25.59
N ASP A 295 -0.81 -44.30 24.94
CA ASP A 295 0.24 -45.33 24.92
C ASP A 295 1.30 -45.07 23.87
N TYR A 296 2.15 -44.12 24.17
CA TYR A 296 3.24 -43.72 23.25
C TYR A 296 4.37 -44.75 23.12
N LYS A 297 4.47 -45.71 24.08
CA LYS A 297 5.40 -46.83 23.92
C LYS A 297 4.87 -47.82 22.90
N GLY A 298 3.56 -48.08 22.92
CA GLY A 298 2.89 -48.89 21.93
C GLY A 298 2.97 -48.30 20.54
N LEU A 299 2.79 -46.97 20.41
CA LEU A 299 2.96 -46.25 19.15
C LEU A 299 4.37 -46.39 18.58
N LEU A 300 5.40 -46.23 19.42
CA LEU A 300 6.80 -46.41 19.02
C LEU A 300 7.11 -47.85 18.61
N ALA A 301 6.57 -48.82 19.32
CA ALA A 301 6.72 -50.23 18.99
C ALA A 301 6.07 -50.55 17.64
N LEU A 302 4.86 -50.05 17.40
CA LEU A 302 4.14 -50.21 16.13
C LEU A 302 4.91 -49.61 14.97
N ALA A 303 5.40 -48.36 15.15
CA ALA A 303 6.20 -47.68 14.11
C ALA A 303 7.48 -48.45 13.78
N LYS A 304 8.13 -49.02 14.79
CA LYS A 304 9.34 -49.83 14.61
C LYS A 304 9.04 -51.17 13.87
N GLU A 305 7.94 -51.79 14.23
CA GLU A 305 7.51 -53.03 13.55
C GLU A 305 7.26 -52.77 12.04
N TYR A 306 6.62 -51.65 11.72
CA TYR A 306 6.39 -51.26 10.30
C TYR A 306 7.70 -50.93 9.58
N TYR A 307 8.62 -50.24 10.27
CA TYR A 307 9.93 -49.95 9.70
C TYR A 307 10.74 -51.20 9.40
N ASP A 308 10.84 -52.09 10.37
CA ASP A 308 11.60 -53.34 10.25
C ASP A 308 10.95 -54.33 9.24
N GLY A 309 9.63 -54.35 9.13
CA GLY A 309 8.88 -55.23 8.23
C GLY A 309 8.81 -54.81 6.76
N ASN A 310 8.95 -53.53 6.48
CA ASN A 310 8.80 -52.99 5.11
C ASN A 310 10.11 -52.71 4.39
N GLY A 311 11.28 -52.93 5.03
CA GLY A 311 12.60 -52.76 4.39
C GLY A 311 12.85 -51.39 3.85
N MET A 312 12.35 -50.35 4.55
CA MET A 312 12.55 -48.95 4.15
C MET A 312 14.01 -48.52 4.26
N ASP A 313 14.52 -47.87 3.26
CA ASP A 313 15.86 -47.34 3.24
C ASP A 313 15.99 -46.09 4.13
N GLU A 314 17.24 -45.73 4.47
CA GLU A 314 17.54 -44.60 5.37
C GLU A 314 16.98 -43.25 4.90
N GLN A 315 16.57 -43.10 3.62
CA GLN A 315 16.03 -41.84 3.06
C GLN A 315 14.61 -41.52 3.53
N HIS A 316 13.85 -42.52 4.02
CA HIS A 316 12.52 -42.38 4.52
C HIS A 316 12.42 -42.18 6.03
N THR A 317 13.52 -42.17 6.74
CA THR A 317 13.60 -42.10 8.21
C THR A 317 13.44 -40.67 8.77
N TYR A 318 13.43 -39.65 7.89
CA TYR A 318 13.36 -38.21 8.26
C TYR A 318 12.21 -37.48 7.60
N ALA A 319 11.01 -38.02 7.64
CA ALA A 319 9.80 -37.33 7.29
C ALA A 319 9.11 -36.76 8.53
#